data_503eeb668203e7ddce43fccf159eaed4
#
_entry.id   503eeb668203e7ddce43fccf159eaed4
#
_cell.length_a   1.000
_cell.length_b   1.000
_cell.length_c   1.000
_cell.angle_alpha   90.00
_cell.angle_beta   90.00
_cell.angle_gamma   90.00
#
_symmetry.space_group_name_H-M   'P 1'
#
loop_
_entity.id
_entity.type
_entity.pdbx_description
1 polymer ?
#
loop_
_entity_poly.entity_id
_entity_poly.type
_entity_poly.pdbx_seq_one_letter_code
_entity_poly.pdbx_strand_id
1 'polypeptide(L)'
;FLIFSILAAITFGNADLSLKDVYSVIAYKLFHSKSLSAYAEGAVHDVVWLIRLPRVLLALAVGMALSVCGVVMQAIVQNPLADPYVLGISSGASLGATLAIMLGVGGFLGGNSVCVTAFIGAMVTSFAVIAIANMGGKATSAKLILAGMAVSAVCSAFSNFVIYITNDKNAATEVMKWTMGSLAGASWSRAGVMFP
;
A
#
# COMPACT_ATOMS: atom_id res chain seq x y z
N PHE A 1 -22.30 5.67 6.26
CA PHE A 1 -21.66 4.36 6.12
C PHE A 1 -20.17 4.41 6.53
N LEU A 2 -19.34 5.32 5.96
CA LEU A 2 -17.89 5.41 6.23
C LEU A 2 -17.57 5.57 7.72
N ILE A 3 -18.23 6.52 8.42
CA ILE A 3 -18.02 6.76 9.85
C ILE A 3 -18.32 5.48 10.64
N PHE A 4 -19.43 4.82 10.34
CA PHE A 4 -19.80 3.56 10.98
C PHE A 4 -18.76 2.47 10.76
N SER A 5 -18.24 2.34 9.53
CA SER A 5 -17.17 1.38 9.19
C SER A 5 -15.87 1.66 9.94
N ILE A 6 -15.49 2.94 10.09
CA ILE A 6 -14.32 3.35 10.88
C ILE A 6 -14.49 2.97 12.34
N LEU A 7 -15.64 3.30 12.94
CA LEU A 7 -15.95 2.99 14.35
C LEU A 7 -15.97 1.47 14.58
N ALA A 8 -16.58 0.72 13.67
CA ALA A 8 -16.57 -0.74 13.73
C ALA A 8 -15.16 -1.32 13.62
N ALA A 9 -14.34 -0.82 12.69
CA ALA A 9 -12.97 -1.28 12.49
C ALA A 9 -12.04 -1.00 13.69
N ILE A 10 -12.25 0.09 14.42
CA ILE A 10 -11.53 0.36 15.66
C ILE A 10 -11.99 -0.56 16.79
N THR A 11 -13.28 -0.89 16.81
CA THR A 11 -13.90 -1.70 17.85
C THR A 11 -13.51 -3.17 17.76
N PHE A 12 -13.65 -3.76 16.57
CA PHE A 12 -13.39 -5.18 16.35
C PHE A 12 -11.92 -5.45 16.03
N GLY A 13 -11.35 -6.50 16.61
CA GLY A 13 -9.97 -6.92 16.39
C GLY A 13 -9.61 -8.15 17.22
N ASN A 14 -8.42 -8.73 17.03
CA ASN A 14 -7.96 -9.94 17.70
C ASN A 14 -7.87 -9.84 19.22
N ALA A 15 -7.72 -8.65 19.78
CA ALA A 15 -7.77 -8.44 21.21
C ALA A 15 -9.22 -8.15 21.62
N ASP A 16 -9.76 -8.95 22.53
CA ASP A 16 -11.10 -8.76 23.10
C ASP A 16 -11.07 -7.57 24.05
N LEU A 17 -11.46 -6.41 23.53
CA LEU A 17 -11.59 -5.17 24.31
C LEU A 17 -13.04 -4.77 24.38
N SER A 18 -13.47 -4.26 25.56
CA SER A 18 -14.83 -3.77 25.69
C SER A 18 -15.04 -2.49 24.86
N LEU A 19 -16.25 -2.29 24.35
CA LEU A 19 -16.62 -1.04 23.67
C LEU A 19 -16.29 0.19 24.53
N LYS A 20 -16.57 0.10 25.83
CA LYS A 20 -16.29 1.17 26.77
C LYS A 20 -14.81 1.53 26.81
N ASP A 21 -13.93 0.54 26.86
CA ASP A 21 -12.48 0.75 26.93
C ASP A 21 -11.95 1.39 25.64
N VAL A 22 -12.38 0.90 24.48
CA VAL A 22 -11.96 1.44 23.16
C VAL A 22 -12.31 2.92 23.04
N TYR A 23 -13.57 3.27 23.32
CA TYR A 23 -14.01 4.67 23.21
C TYR A 23 -13.48 5.56 24.32
N SER A 24 -13.21 5.01 25.54
CA SER A 24 -12.57 5.76 26.61
C SER A 24 -11.15 6.17 26.30
N VAL A 25 -10.36 5.32 25.61
CA VAL A 25 -9.02 5.68 25.13
C VAL A 25 -9.10 6.83 24.12
N ILE A 26 -10.00 6.74 23.15
CA ILE A 26 -10.17 7.78 22.12
C ILE A 26 -10.62 9.10 22.76
N ALA A 27 -11.62 9.04 23.65
CA ALA A 27 -12.13 10.20 24.36
C ALA A 27 -11.06 10.86 25.25
N TYR A 28 -10.25 10.05 25.93
CA TYR A 28 -9.12 10.58 26.69
C TYR A 28 -8.12 11.33 25.82
N LYS A 29 -7.72 10.78 24.69
CA LYS A 29 -6.75 11.41 23.78
C LYS A 29 -7.28 12.68 23.11
N LEU A 30 -8.58 12.76 22.85
CA LEU A 30 -9.20 13.93 22.22
C LEU A 30 -9.51 15.05 23.24
N PHE A 31 -10.00 14.69 24.43
CA PHE A 31 -10.52 15.65 25.40
C PHE A 31 -9.66 15.83 26.65
N HIS A 32 -8.62 14.99 26.85
CA HIS A 32 -7.74 15.02 28.03
C HIS A 32 -8.48 15.05 29.37
N SER A 33 -9.64 14.37 29.45
CA SER A 33 -10.48 14.38 30.64
C SER A 33 -9.84 13.66 31.82
N LYS A 34 -9.72 14.32 32.96
CA LYS A 34 -9.14 13.74 34.19
C LYS A 34 -9.85 12.47 34.65
N SER A 35 -11.18 12.35 34.40
CA SER A 35 -11.96 11.17 34.74
C SER A 35 -11.57 9.91 33.95
N LEU A 36 -10.86 10.07 32.83
CA LEU A 36 -10.43 8.98 31.95
C LEU A 36 -8.91 8.75 32.02
N SER A 37 -8.23 9.32 33.00
CA SER A 37 -6.75 9.20 33.16
C SER A 37 -6.27 7.76 33.29
N ALA A 38 -7.10 6.83 33.75
CA ALA A 38 -6.78 5.40 33.78
C ALA A 38 -6.54 4.79 32.39
N TYR A 39 -7.00 5.45 31.32
CA TYR A 39 -6.81 5.03 29.93
C TYR A 39 -5.66 5.79 29.22
N ALA A 40 -4.84 6.54 29.98
CA ALA A 40 -3.71 7.29 29.45
C ALA A 40 -2.60 6.37 28.94
N GLU A 41 -2.39 5.23 29.61
CA GLU A 41 -1.33 4.25 29.39
C GLU A 41 -1.86 2.84 29.67
N GLY A 42 -1.11 1.83 29.20
CA GLY A 42 -1.41 0.41 29.44
C GLY A 42 -1.82 -0.34 28.18
N ALA A 43 -2.02 -1.65 28.30
CA ALA A 43 -2.25 -2.55 27.16
C ALA A 43 -3.44 -2.14 26.29
N VAL A 44 -4.53 -1.67 26.91
CA VAL A 44 -5.73 -1.20 26.17
C VAL A 44 -5.40 0.03 25.34
N HIS A 45 -4.70 1.00 25.93
CA HIS A 45 -4.24 2.20 25.24
C HIS A 45 -3.35 1.82 24.04
N ASP A 46 -2.36 0.96 24.23
CA ASP A 46 -1.39 0.60 23.21
C ASP A 46 -2.08 -0.11 22.02
N VAL A 47 -3.00 -1.02 22.29
CA VAL A 47 -3.75 -1.71 21.25
C VAL A 47 -4.63 -0.73 20.45
N VAL A 48 -5.36 0.14 21.12
CA VAL A 48 -6.29 1.07 20.44
C VAL A 48 -5.53 2.20 19.74
N TRP A 49 -4.64 2.88 20.46
CA TRP A 49 -4.00 4.11 19.99
C TRP A 49 -2.78 3.86 19.10
N LEU A 50 -1.93 2.86 19.41
CA LEU A 50 -0.70 2.60 18.67
C LEU A 50 -0.87 1.59 17.53
N ILE A 51 -1.88 0.70 17.61
CA ILE A 51 -2.05 -0.37 16.62
C ILE A 51 -3.31 -0.15 15.78
N ARG A 52 -4.49 -0.07 16.40
CA ARG A 52 -5.77 -0.06 15.65
C ARG A 52 -5.97 1.26 14.91
N LEU A 53 -5.82 2.38 15.59
CA LEU A 53 -6.11 3.69 15.02
C LEU A 53 -5.21 4.06 13.83
N PRO A 54 -3.88 3.92 13.90
CA PRO A 54 -3.02 4.17 12.74
C PRO A 54 -3.34 3.27 11.55
N ARG A 55 -3.69 2.00 11.83
CA ARG A 55 -4.06 1.03 10.78
C ARG A 55 -5.34 1.42 10.06
N VAL A 56 -6.35 1.86 10.79
CA VAL A 56 -7.64 2.31 10.22
C VAL A 56 -7.46 3.59 9.41
N LEU A 57 -6.67 4.54 9.92
CA LEU A 57 -6.35 5.78 9.18
C LEU A 57 -5.58 5.48 7.89
N LEU A 58 -4.57 4.60 7.97
CA LEU A 58 -3.82 4.18 6.78
C LEU A 58 -4.73 3.47 5.76
N ALA A 59 -5.63 2.58 6.22
CA ALA A 59 -6.61 1.93 5.36
C ALA A 59 -7.52 2.94 4.65
N LEU A 60 -7.96 3.98 5.37
CA LEU A 60 -8.77 5.06 4.82
C LEU A 60 -8.00 5.83 3.73
N ALA A 61 -6.76 6.22 4.01
CA ALA A 61 -5.92 6.94 3.05
C ALA A 61 -5.64 6.12 1.78
N VAL A 62 -5.29 4.84 1.96
CA VAL A 62 -5.07 3.92 0.83
C VAL A 62 -6.35 3.72 0.02
N GLY A 63 -7.50 3.53 0.68
CA GLY A 63 -8.79 3.38 -0.01
C GLY A 63 -9.18 4.62 -0.81
N MET A 64 -8.99 5.82 -0.25
CA MET A 64 -9.22 7.08 -0.97
C MET A 64 -8.28 7.22 -2.19
N ALA A 65 -6.99 6.95 -2.01
CA ALA A 65 -6.01 7.01 -3.10
C ALA A 65 -6.35 6.02 -4.23
N LEU A 66 -6.67 4.77 -3.90
CA LEU A 66 -7.07 3.76 -4.88
C LEU A 66 -8.37 4.14 -5.61
N SER A 67 -9.34 4.75 -4.92
CA SER A 67 -10.57 5.22 -5.55
C SER A 67 -10.29 6.31 -6.58
N VAL A 68 -9.44 7.28 -6.27
CA VAL A 68 -9.02 8.33 -7.22
C VAL A 68 -8.28 7.71 -8.40
N CYS A 69 -7.33 6.81 -8.15
CA CYS A 69 -6.62 6.10 -9.22
C CYS A 69 -7.59 5.33 -10.13
N GLY A 70 -8.58 4.65 -9.55
CA GLY A 70 -9.61 3.94 -10.32
C GLY A 70 -10.39 4.84 -11.26
N VAL A 71 -10.89 5.97 -10.75
CA VAL A 71 -11.64 6.95 -11.55
C VAL A 71 -10.77 7.52 -12.69
N VAL A 72 -9.51 7.88 -12.39
CA VAL A 72 -8.57 8.39 -13.41
C VAL A 72 -8.31 7.33 -14.47
N MET A 73 -8.09 6.08 -14.08
CA MET A 73 -7.86 4.98 -15.03
C MET A 73 -9.05 4.73 -15.94
N GLN A 74 -10.26 4.70 -15.38
CA GLN A 74 -11.48 4.54 -16.16
C GLN A 74 -11.66 5.67 -17.18
N ALA A 75 -11.32 6.91 -16.80
CA ALA A 75 -11.35 8.07 -17.68
C ALA A 75 -10.29 7.99 -18.80
N ILE A 76 -9.06 7.59 -18.49
CA ILE A 76 -7.97 7.46 -19.49
C ILE A 76 -8.27 6.33 -20.49
N VAL A 77 -8.67 5.16 -19.98
CA VAL A 77 -8.95 3.98 -20.81
C VAL A 77 -10.32 4.06 -21.47
N GLN A 78 -11.19 5.00 -21.05
CA GLN A 78 -12.59 5.14 -21.49
C GLN A 78 -13.37 3.82 -21.38
N ASN A 79 -13.09 3.08 -20.31
CA ASN A 79 -13.74 1.81 -20.02
C ASN A 79 -14.05 1.74 -18.51
N PRO A 80 -15.33 1.58 -18.11
CA PRO A 80 -15.71 1.49 -16.70
C PRO A 80 -15.16 0.25 -15.98
N LEU A 81 -14.65 -0.75 -16.71
CA LEU A 81 -14.02 -1.95 -16.17
C LEU A 81 -12.50 -1.80 -16.06
N ALA A 82 -11.94 -0.63 -16.38
CA ALA A 82 -10.51 -0.42 -16.28
C ALA A 82 -10.06 -0.35 -14.82
N ASP A 83 -8.96 -1.04 -14.53
CA ASP A 83 -8.32 -1.13 -13.23
C ASP A 83 -6.92 -0.49 -13.31
N PRO A 84 -6.43 0.22 -12.29
CA PRO A 84 -5.07 0.74 -12.25
C PRO A 84 -3.98 -0.29 -12.50
N TYR A 85 -4.21 -1.56 -12.16
CA TYR A 85 -3.26 -2.65 -12.38
C TYR A 85 -3.02 -2.98 -13.86
N VAL A 86 -3.97 -2.66 -14.74
CA VAL A 86 -3.87 -2.95 -16.19
C VAL A 86 -2.66 -2.29 -16.85
N LEU A 87 -2.20 -1.14 -16.33
CA LEU A 87 -1.00 -0.45 -16.84
C LEU A 87 0.33 -1.03 -16.33
N GLY A 88 0.35 -2.19 -15.73
CA GLY A 88 1.58 -2.80 -15.25
C GLY A 88 2.22 -2.12 -14.04
N ILE A 89 1.52 -1.17 -13.41
CA ILE A 89 2.01 -0.41 -12.25
C ILE A 89 2.40 -1.35 -11.11
N SER A 90 1.53 -2.32 -10.80
CA SER A 90 1.77 -3.28 -9.73
C SER A 90 2.98 -4.20 -10.00
N SER A 91 3.12 -4.70 -11.22
CA SER A 91 4.26 -5.56 -11.59
C SER A 91 5.58 -4.79 -11.62
N GLY A 92 5.56 -3.52 -12.03
CA GLY A 92 6.71 -2.63 -11.93
C GLY A 92 7.09 -2.33 -10.47
N ALA A 93 6.11 -2.05 -9.62
CA ALA A 93 6.33 -1.89 -8.17
C ALA A 93 6.93 -3.17 -7.55
N SER A 94 6.38 -4.33 -7.91
CA SER A 94 6.88 -5.64 -7.46
C SER A 94 8.32 -5.89 -7.89
N LEU A 95 8.68 -5.57 -9.14
CA LEU A 95 10.05 -5.68 -9.62
C LEU A 95 10.99 -4.74 -8.83
N GLY A 96 10.59 -3.47 -8.64
CA GLY A 96 11.37 -2.52 -7.85
C GLY A 96 11.58 -2.99 -6.40
N ALA A 97 10.54 -3.50 -5.75
CA ALA A 97 10.64 -4.08 -4.40
C ALA A 97 11.55 -5.32 -4.39
N THR A 98 11.43 -6.22 -5.39
CA THR A 98 12.27 -7.41 -5.52
C THR A 98 13.75 -7.02 -5.65
N LEU A 99 14.08 -6.03 -6.48
CA LEU A 99 15.43 -5.54 -6.61
C LEU A 99 16.01 -4.95 -5.31
N ALA A 100 15.17 -4.24 -4.54
CA ALA A 100 15.59 -3.71 -3.23
C ALA A 100 15.83 -4.82 -2.21
N ILE A 101 14.92 -5.77 -2.10
CA ILE A 101 14.98 -6.85 -1.09
C ILE A 101 16.08 -7.85 -1.42
N MET A 102 16.17 -8.29 -2.69
CA MET A 102 17.07 -9.36 -3.11
C MET A 102 18.49 -8.87 -3.39
N LEU A 103 18.64 -7.68 -3.97
CA LEU A 103 19.93 -7.15 -4.42
C LEU A 103 20.40 -5.92 -3.62
N GLY A 104 19.61 -5.46 -2.66
CA GLY A 104 19.94 -4.28 -1.84
C GLY A 104 19.93 -2.96 -2.63
N VAL A 105 19.26 -2.92 -3.78
CA VAL A 105 19.15 -1.70 -4.59
C VAL A 105 18.48 -0.59 -3.76
N GLY A 106 19.08 0.59 -3.75
CA GLY A 106 18.58 1.71 -2.95
C GLY A 106 18.93 1.63 -1.47
N GLY A 107 19.87 0.77 -1.06
CA GLY A 107 20.27 0.61 0.35
C GLY A 107 20.71 1.91 1.03
N PHE A 108 21.18 2.91 0.28
CA PHE A 108 21.50 4.26 0.77
C PHE A 108 20.26 5.03 1.28
N LEU A 109 19.05 4.59 0.95
CA LEU A 109 17.77 5.16 1.41
C LEU A 109 17.31 4.58 2.77
N GLY A 110 18.08 3.66 3.34
CA GLY A 110 17.79 3.03 4.63
C GLY A 110 16.47 2.28 4.63
N GLY A 111 15.66 2.42 5.68
CA GLY A 111 14.38 1.71 5.85
C GLY A 111 13.31 2.03 4.80
N ASN A 112 13.51 3.03 3.95
CA ASN A 112 12.57 3.42 2.90
C ASN A 112 12.94 2.84 1.52
N SER A 113 14.05 2.09 1.41
CA SER A 113 14.57 1.58 0.14
C SER A 113 13.51 0.83 -0.67
N VAL A 114 12.79 -0.10 -0.08
CA VAL A 114 11.76 -0.90 -0.75
C VAL A 114 10.61 -0.03 -1.27
N CYS A 115 10.14 0.93 -0.47
CA CYS A 115 9.05 1.82 -0.87
C CYS A 115 9.45 2.71 -2.05
N VAL A 116 10.65 3.30 -1.98
CA VAL A 116 11.13 4.21 -3.02
C VAL A 116 11.42 3.46 -4.32
N THR A 117 12.08 2.31 -4.25
CA THR A 117 12.37 1.50 -5.45
C THR A 117 11.11 0.92 -6.08
N ALA A 118 10.13 0.51 -5.27
CA ALA A 118 8.82 0.10 -5.77
C ALA A 118 8.09 1.25 -6.48
N PHE A 119 8.12 2.45 -5.91
CA PHE A 119 7.53 3.64 -6.54
C PHE A 119 8.20 3.97 -7.87
N ILE A 120 9.54 3.95 -7.91
CA ILE A 120 10.31 4.18 -9.16
C ILE A 120 9.96 3.09 -10.19
N GLY A 121 9.90 1.84 -9.79
CA GLY A 121 9.50 0.73 -10.65
C GLY A 121 8.11 0.94 -11.26
N ALA A 122 7.14 1.35 -10.44
CA ALA A 122 5.79 1.68 -10.89
C ALA A 122 5.78 2.84 -11.89
N MET A 123 6.55 3.90 -11.64
CA MET A 123 6.68 5.04 -12.56
C MET A 123 7.30 4.64 -13.90
N VAL A 124 8.43 3.94 -13.85
CA VAL A 124 9.13 3.50 -15.08
C VAL A 124 8.22 2.64 -15.94
N THR A 125 7.53 1.68 -15.36
CA THR A 125 6.59 0.82 -16.11
C THR A 125 5.42 1.61 -16.68
N SER A 126 4.85 2.56 -15.92
CA SER A 126 3.78 3.43 -16.43
C SER A 126 4.22 4.23 -17.65
N PHE A 127 5.38 4.85 -17.60
CA PHE A 127 5.94 5.57 -18.75
C PHE A 127 6.26 4.64 -19.92
N ALA A 128 6.79 3.45 -19.66
CA ALA A 128 7.07 2.47 -20.71
C ALA A 128 5.78 2.03 -21.42
N VAL A 129 4.71 1.76 -20.68
CA VAL A 129 3.40 1.41 -21.26
C VAL A 129 2.85 2.53 -22.12
N ILE A 130 2.90 3.78 -21.65
CA ILE A 130 2.42 4.94 -22.41
C ILE A 130 3.28 5.11 -23.69
N ALA A 131 4.59 4.96 -23.59
CA ALA A 131 5.50 5.07 -24.74
C ALA A 131 5.20 3.99 -25.78
N ILE A 132 5.07 2.72 -25.34
CA ILE A 132 4.74 1.59 -26.24
C ILE A 132 3.36 1.79 -26.89
N ALA A 133 2.35 2.20 -26.13
CA ALA A 133 1.00 2.40 -26.64
C ALA A 133 0.91 3.52 -27.69
N ASN A 134 1.84 4.50 -27.65
CA ASN A 134 1.93 5.58 -28.66
C ASN A 134 2.76 5.21 -29.87
N MET A 135 3.47 4.08 -29.86
CA MET A 135 4.23 3.65 -31.04
C MET A 135 3.28 3.33 -32.21
N GLY A 136 3.57 3.90 -33.36
CA GLY A 136 2.75 3.71 -34.56
C GLY A 136 1.41 4.49 -34.57
N GLY A 137 1.33 5.62 -33.85
CA GLY A 137 0.19 6.54 -33.84
C GLY A 137 -0.43 6.73 -32.46
N LYS A 138 -1.58 7.37 -32.38
CA LYS A 138 -2.26 7.69 -31.12
C LYS A 138 -2.56 6.42 -30.31
N ALA A 139 -2.34 6.50 -28.99
CA ALA A 139 -2.72 5.46 -28.06
C ALA A 139 -4.24 5.25 -28.08
N THR A 140 -4.66 4.01 -28.08
CA THR A 140 -6.05 3.58 -27.90
C THR A 140 -6.15 2.74 -26.65
N SER A 141 -7.34 2.57 -26.09
CA SER A 141 -7.59 1.74 -24.90
C SER A 141 -7.02 0.33 -25.07
N ALA A 142 -7.22 -0.29 -26.26
CA ALA A 142 -6.70 -1.61 -26.55
C ALA A 142 -5.16 -1.65 -26.54
N LYS A 143 -4.49 -0.65 -27.15
CA LYS A 143 -3.03 -0.55 -27.12
C LYS A 143 -2.48 -0.38 -25.70
N LEU A 144 -3.13 0.43 -24.87
CA LEU A 144 -2.74 0.62 -23.47
C LEU A 144 -2.85 -0.70 -22.69
N ILE A 145 -3.94 -1.43 -22.82
CA ILE A 145 -4.16 -2.70 -22.15
C ILE A 145 -3.11 -3.74 -22.61
N LEU A 146 -2.92 -3.90 -23.92
CA LEU A 146 -1.96 -4.87 -24.47
C LEU A 146 -0.52 -4.53 -24.07
N ALA A 147 -0.13 -3.26 -24.15
CA ALA A 147 1.18 -2.80 -23.67
C ALA A 147 1.37 -3.05 -22.19
N GLY A 148 0.34 -2.77 -21.36
CA GLY A 148 0.37 -3.03 -19.93
C GLY A 148 0.55 -4.51 -19.60
N MET A 149 -0.18 -5.38 -20.28
CA MET A 149 -0.03 -6.84 -20.11
C MET A 149 1.38 -7.31 -20.52
N ALA A 150 1.92 -6.83 -21.64
CA ALA A 150 3.25 -7.19 -22.10
C ALA A 150 4.34 -6.73 -21.12
N VAL A 151 4.27 -5.48 -20.66
CA VAL A 151 5.22 -4.94 -19.68
C VAL A 151 5.09 -5.69 -18.34
N SER A 152 3.87 -6.01 -17.89
CA SER A 152 3.65 -6.82 -16.69
C SER A 152 4.30 -8.18 -16.77
N ALA A 153 4.18 -8.87 -17.91
CA ALA A 153 4.80 -10.17 -18.12
C ALA A 153 6.34 -10.08 -18.05
N VAL A 154 6.92 -9.04 -18.67
CA VAL A 154 8.36 -8.78 -18.61
C VAL A 154 8.83 -8.51 -17.19
N CYS A 155 8.15 -7.62 -16.45
CA CYS A 155 8.49 -7.31 -15.04
C CYS A 155 8.41 -8.57 -14.18
N SER A 156 7.37 -9.38 -14.33
CA SER A 156 7.21 -10.64 -13.59
C SER A 156 8.31 -11.65 -13.92
N ALA A 157 8.69 -11.77 -15.19
CA ALA A 157 9.78 -12.64 -15.61
C ALA A 157 11.12 -12.21 -14.97
N PHE A 158 11.41 -10.90 -14.97
CA PHE A 158 12.60 -10.36 -14.32
C PHE A 158 12.58 -10.55 -12.81
N SER A 159 11.45 -10.32 -12.12
CA SER A 159 11.32 -10.57 -10.69
C SER A 159 11.61 -12.04 -10.35
N ASN A 160 11.01 -12.98 -11.08
CA ASN A 160 11.24 -14.41 -10.90
C ASN A 160 12.70 -14.81 -11.18
N PHE A 161 13.31 -14.22 -12.21
CA PHE A 161 14.71 -14.45 -12.53
C PHE A 161 15.64 -13.98 -11.39
N VAL A 162 15.40 -12.80 -10.84
CA VAL A 162 16.18 -12.27 -9.70
C VAL A 162 16.03 -13.15 -8.49
N ILE A 163 14.81 -13.58 -8.15
CA ILE A 163 14.55 -14.48 -7.02
C ILE A 163 15.29 -15.81 -7.21
N TYR A 164 15.24 -16.36 -8.42
CA TYR A 164 15.90 -17.62 -8.75
C TYR A 164 17.43 -17.54 -8.62
N ILE A 165 18.05 -16.48 -9.18
CA ILE A 165 19.51 -16.36 -9.25
C ILE A 165 20.14 -16.05 -7.88
N THR A 166 19.41 -15.29 -7.04
CA THR A 166 19.90 -14.91 -5.71
C THR A 166 19.85 -16.08 -4.74
N ASN A 167 18.91 -17.01 -4.93
CA ASN A 167 18.74 -18.25 -4.14
C ASN A 167 18.69 -18.03 -2.61
N ASP A 168 18.21 -16.87 -2.16
CA ASP A 168 18.01 -16.52 -0.75
C ASP A 168 16.55 -16.75 -0.36
N LYS A 169 16.31 -17.81 0.44
CA LYS A 169 14.96 -18.19 0.88
C LYS A 169 14.32 -17.14 1.80
N ASN A 170 15.10 -16.46 2.61
CA ASN A 170 14.59 -15.45 3.53
C ASN A 170 14.12 -14.21 2.76
N ALA A 171 14.97 -13.71 1.85
CA ALA A 171 14.64 -12.61 0.99
C ALA A 171 13.44 -12.94 0.07
N ALA A 172 13.37 -14.16 -0.48
CA ALA A 172 12.22 -14.61 -1.27
C ALA A 172 10.91 -14.61 -0.45
N THR A 173 10.96 -15.04 0.81
CA THR A 173 9.81 -14.98 1.72
C THR A 173 9.40 -13.53 1.99
N GLU A 174 10.34 -12.61 2.11
CA GLU A 174 10.07 -11.18 2.31
C GLU A 174 9.41 -10.57 1.07
N VAL A 175 9.87 -10.90 -0.13
CA VAL A 175 9.21 -10.49 -1.39
C VAL A 175 7.77 -11.00 -1.44
N MET A 176 7.53 -12.26 -1.07
CA MET A 176 6.15 -12.81 -1.01
C MET A 176 5.27 -12.03 -0.02
N LYS A 177 5.76 -11.77 1.19
CA LYS A 177 5.02 -11.00 2.20
C LYS A 177 4.72 -9.58 1.71
N TRP A 178 5.70 -8.95 1.04
CA TRP A 178 5.52 -7.62 0.48
C TRP A 178 4.44 -7.62 -0.62
N THR A 179 4.47 -8.58 -1.53
CA THR A 179 3.51 -8.72 -2.63
C THR A 179 2.09 -9.00 -2.15
N MET A 180 1.93 -9.76 -1.05
CA MET A 180 0.62 -9.99 -0.43
C MET A 180 0.03 -8.70 0.14
N GLY A 181 0.86 -7.74 0.51
CA GLY A 181 0.47 -6.50 1.13
C GLY A 181 0.02 -6.67 2.59
N SER A 182 0.25 -5.66 3.40
CA SER A 182 -0.20 -5.65 4.80
C SER A 182 -0.24 -4.25 5.37
N LEU A 183 -1.27 -3.98 6.16
CA LEU A 183 -1.37 -2.78 6.99
C LEU A 183 -0.84 -3.01 8.42
N ALA A 184 -0.30 -4.20 8.71
CA ALA A 184 0.19 -4.56 10.04
C ALA A 184 1.34 -3.67 10.53
N GLY A 185 2.15 -3.14 9.61
CA GLY A 185 3.22 -2.19 9.91
C GLY A 185 2.79 -0.74 10.06
N ALA A 186 1.49 -0.44 10.13
CA ALA A 186 1.00 0.92 10.32
C ALA A 186 1.45 1.46 11.68
N SER A 187 1.98 2.69 11.67
CA SER A 187 2.40 3.44 12.86
C SER A 187 2.08 4.93 12.67
N TRP A 188 2.06 5.69 13.75
CA TRP A 188 1.81 7.12 13.67
C TRP A 188 2.83 7.86 12.79
N SER A 189 4.10 7.45 12.80
CA SER A 189 5.12 8.04 11.94
C SER A 189 4.85 7.81 10.45
N ARG A 190 4.31 6.64 10.08
CA ARG A 190 3.93 6.33 8.70
C ARG A 190 2.60 6.97 8.31
N ALA A 191 1.64 7.00 9.23
CA ALA A 191 0.37 7.69 9.00
C ALA A 191 0.56 9.20 8.84
N GLY A 192 1.45 9.83 9.61
CA GLY A 192 1.76 11.25 9.54
C GLY A 192 2.37 11.70 8.19
N VAL A 193 3.00 10.80 7.45
CA VAL A 193 3.49 11.09 6.09
C VAL A 193 2.34 11.17 5.07
N MET A 194 1.23 10.49 5.33
CA MET A 194 0.06 10.48 4.43
C MET A 194 -0.95 11.58 4.70
N PHE A 195 -0.92 12.16 5.90
CA PHE A 195 -1.77 13.28 6.31
C PHE A 195 -0.87 14.44 6.78
N PRO A 196 -0.23 15.18 5.85
CA PRO A 196 0.58 16.35 6.15
C PRO A 196 -0.26 17.54 6.64
#